data_b93393d6b57183bbd2679fe87e6e0824
#
_entry.id   b93393d6b57183bbd2679fe87e6e0824
#
_cell.length_a   1.000
_cell.length_b   1.000
_cell.length_c   1.000
_cell.angle_alpha   90.00
_cell.angle_beta   90.00
_cell.angle_gamma   90.00
#
_symmetry.space_group_name_H-M   'P 1'
#
loop_
_entity.id
_entity.type
_entity.pdbx_description
1 polymer ?
#
loop_
_entity_poly.entity_id
_entity_poly.type
_entity_poly.pdbx_seq_one_letter_code
_entity_poly.pdbx_strand_id
1 'polypeptide(L)'
;EMGKEVCAIDISPLSVEVMKQRGVRNARQINLFDETFMENFDTILMLMNGSGIVGKLENLPVFFKRMKQLLRPGGKIWMDSSDLCYLFEEEDGSFLVDLAADYYGELDYQMQYRKVKGDSFDWLYVDFQTLSLYASQCGFETKLIQQGNHYDYLACLYPCCYVNNK
;
A
#
# COMPACT_ATOMS: atom_id res chain seq x y z
N GLU A 1 -7.08 -18.40 12.47
CA GLU A 1 -7.82 -19.68 12.34
C GLU A 1 -7.05 -20.71 11.50
N MET A 2 -6.18 -20.30 10.61
CA MET A 2 -5.37 -21.21 9.76
C MET A 2 -4.00 -21.54 10.36
N GLY A 3 -3.77 -21.31 11.64
CA GLY A 3 -2.51 -21.60 12.31
C GLY A 3 -1.31 -20.76 11.85
N LYS A 4 -1.56 -19.59 11.21
CA LYS A 4 -0.51 -18.67 10.81
C LYS A 4 -0.21 -17.68 11.95
N GLU A 5 1.08 -17.37 12.11
CA GLU A 5 1.49 -16.25 12.95
C GLU A 5 1.26 -14.96 12.20
N VAL A 6 0.52 -14.04 12.81
CA VAL A 6 0.16 -12.75 12.20
C VAL A 6 0.59 -11.63 13.16
N CYS A 7 1.26 -10.62 12.62
CA CYS A 7 1.51 -9.35 13.27
C CYS A 7 0.67 -8.28 12.56
N ALA A 8 -0.28 -7.68 13.27
CA ALA A 8 -1.08 -6.57 12.78
C ALA A 8 -0.54 -5.26 13.36
N ILE A 9 -0.29 -4.29 12.50
CA ILE A 9 0.23 -2.98 12.89
C ILE A 9 -0.70 -1.86 12.42
N ASP A 10 -0.80 -0.82 13.22
CA ASP A 10 -1.50 0.42 12.88
C ASP A 10 -0.87 1.57 13.67
N ILE A 11 -0.88 2.78 13.12
CA ILE A 11 -0.40 3.97 13.84
C ILE A 11 -1.42 4.47 14.86
N SER A 12 -2.71 4.17 14.66
CA SER A 12 -3.79 4.58 15.54
C SER A 12 -3.88 3.67 16.78
N PRO A 13 -3.74 4.21 18.00
CA PRO A 13 -3.93 3.43 19.21
C PRO A 13 -5.35 2.87 19.33
N LEU A 14 -6.35 3.60 18.83
CA LEU A 14 -7.74 3.14 18.86
C LEU A 14 -7.99 1.97 17.91
N SER A 15 -7.38 1.98 16.71
CA SER A 15 -7.42 0.83 15.78
C SER A 15 -6.81 -0.40 16.42
N VAL A 16 -5.67 -0.25 17.08
CA VAL A 16 -4.98 -1.36 17.79
C VAL A 16 -5.84 -1.90 18.92
N GLU A 17 -6.52 -1.03 19.67
CA GLU A 17 -7.44 -1.45 20.72
C GLU A 17 -8.61 -2.28 20.15
N VAL A 18 -9.24 -1.80 19.07
CA VAL A 18 -10.30 -2.54 18.38
C VAL A 18 -9.82 -3.89 17.85
N MET A 19 -8.62 -3.97 17.28
CA MET A 19 -8.03 -5.24 16.86
C MET A 19 -7.90 -6.22 18.01
N LYS A 20 -7.43 -5.76 19.17
CA LYS A 20 -7.31 -6.59 20.39
C LYS A 20 -8.67 -7.06 20.89
N GLN A 21 -9.68 -6.19 20.91
CA GLN A 21 -11.05 -6.54 21.29
C GLN A 21 -11.65 -7.60 20.34
N ARG A 22 -11.26 -7.59 19.06
CA ARG A 22 -11.64 -8.60 18.06
C ARG A 22 -10.81 -9.88 18.12
N GLY A 23 -9.91 -10.02 19.11
CA GLY A 23 -9.13 -11.22 19.33
C GLY A 23 -7.84 -11.34 18.52
N VAL A 24 -7.38 -10.25 17.90
CA VAL A 24 -6.05 -10.22 17.24
C VAL A 24 -4.97 -10.25 18.33
N ARG A 25 -4.28 -11.38 18.45
CA ARG A 25 -3.33 -11.63 19.54
C ARG A 25 -2.09 -10.73 19.49
N ASN A 26 -1.58 -10.48 18.30
CA ASN A 26 -0.36 -9.69 18.09
C ASN A 26 -0.70 -8.43 17.31
N ALA A 27 -1.45 -7.52 17.95
CA ALA A 27 -1.78 -6.20 17.44
C ALA A 27 -0.90 -5.15 18.14
N ARG A 28 -0.18 -4.33 17.36
CA ARG A 28 0.81 -3.37 17.84
C ARG A 28 0.60 -1.98 17.24
N GLN A 29 0.80 -0.96 18.07
CA GLN A 29 0.86 0.42 17.59
C GLN A 29 2.27 0.69 17.04
N ILE A 30 2.43 0.62 15.74
CA ILE A 30 3.72 0.79 15.05
C ILE A 30 3.47 1.56 13.76
N ASN A 31 4.34 2.53 13.49
CA ASN A 31 4.46 3.14 12.17
C ASN A 31 5.26 2.18 11.27
N LEU A 32 4.72 1.84 10.10
CA LEU A 32 5.39 0.98 9.12
C LEU A 32 6.81 1.48 8.77
N PHE A 33 7.00 2.78 8.77
CA PHE A 33 8.28 3.43 8.44
C PHE A 33 9.22 3.58 9.63
N ASP A 34 8.85 3.13 10.82
CA ASP A 34 9.73 3.13 11.99
C ASP A 34 10.86 2.13 11.79
N GLU A 35 12.08 2.62 11.66
CA GLU A 35 13.27 1.80 11.42
C GLU A 35 13.63 0.91 12.62
N THR A 36 13.09 1.15 13.81
CA THR A 36 13.30 0.30 14.99
C THR A 36 12.49 -1.00 14.91
N PHE A 37 11.47 -1.05 14.09
CA PHE A 37 10.69 -2.27 13.85
C PHE A 37 11.41 -3.17 12.83
N MET A 38 12.13 -4.18 13.32
CA MET A 38 13.07 -5.02 12.55
C MET A 38 12.64 -6.49 12.50
N GLU A 39 11.35 -6.76 12.44
CA GLU A 39 10.83 -8.12 12.22
C GLU A 39 10.79 -8.48 10.73
N ASN A 40 10.90 -9.79 10.44
CA ASN A 40 10.86 -10.27 9.05
C ASN A 40 9.68 -11.20 8.81
N PHE A 41 9.05 -11.04 7.66
CA PHE A 41 7.80 -11.70 7.27
C PHE A 41 7.93 -12.45 5.94
N ASP A 42 7.25 -13.58 5.84
CA ASP A 42 7.13 -14.33 4.58
C ASP A 42 6.10 -13.67 3.64
N THR A 43 5.12 -12.98 4.25
CA THR A 43 4.06 -12.30 3.50
C THR A 43 3.67 -11.02 4.23
N ILE A 44 3.60 -9.93 3.48
CA ILE A 44 3.04 -8.66 3.94
C ILE A 44 1.72 -8.44 3.20
N LEU A 45 0.65 -8.17 3.95
CA LEU A 45 -0.67 -7.88 3.41
C LEU A 45 -0.96 -6.39 3.55
N MET A 46 -1.22 -5.74 2.44
CA MET A 46 -1.59 -4.33 2.35
C MET A 46 -2.90 -4.25 1.55
N LEU A 47 -4.01 -4.52 2.24
CA LEU A 47 -5.33 -4.66 1.65
C LEU A 47 -6.25 -3.50 2.04
N MET A 48 -7.35 -3.33 1.30
CA MET A 48 -8.30 -2.22 1.38
C MET A 48 -7.65 -0.88 0.98
N ASN A 49 -7.15 -0.84 -0.24
CA ASN A 49 -6.34 0.24 -0.78
C ASN A 49 -5.06 0.46 0.04
N GLY A 50 -4.31 -0.63 0.20
CA GLY A 50 -3.12 -0.65 1.03
C GLY A 50 -1.99 0.24 0.54
N SER A 51 -2.01 0.64 -0.75
CA SER A 51 -1.09 1.65 -1.29
C SER A 51 -1.22 3.01 -0.61
N GLY A 52 -2.39 3.31 -0.04
CA GLY A 52 -2.69 4.60 0.58
C GLY A 52 -1.73 5.00 1.70
N ILE A 53 -1.18 4.02 2.44
CA ILE A 53 -0.22 4.27 3.53
C ILE A 53 1.07 4.98 3.05
N VAL A 54 1.35 4.93 1.75
CA VAL A 54 2.52 5.59 1.13
C VAL A 54 2.32 7.10 1.05
N GLY A 55 1.06 7.56 0.97
CA GLY A 55 0.66 8.96 0.88
C GLY A 55 0.84 9.54 -0.52
N LYS A 56 2.08 9.63 -1.01
CA LYS A 56 2.42 10.22 -2.32
C LYS A 56 3.34 9.32 -3.13
N LEU A 57 3.35 9.48 -4.46
CA LEU A 57 4.22 8.74 -5.37
C LEU A 57 5.70 8.86 -5.02
N GLU A 58 6.14 10.06 -4.66
CA GLU A 58 7.54 10.33 -4.30
C GLU A 58 8.03 9.48 -3.13
N ASN A 59 7.13 8.96 -2.29
CA ASN A 59 7.46 8.12 -1.14
C ASN A 59 7.58 6.62 -1.50
N LEU A 60 7.17 6.19 -2.70
CA LEU A 60 7.27 4.79 -3.11
C LEU A 60 8.68 4.21 -2.99
N PRO A 61 9.77 4.93 -3.35
CA PRO A 61 11.12 4.40 -3.16
C PRO A 61 11.45 4.12 -1.68
N VAL A 62 11.03 4.99 -0.77
CA VAL A 62 11.21 4.81 0.69
C VAL A 62 10.39 3.61 1.16
N PHE A 63 9.15 3.49 0.71
CA PHE A 63 8.29 2.36 0.98
C PHE A 63 8.92 1.04 0.51
N PHE A 64 9.38 0.92 -0.72
CA PHE A 64 9.99 -0.29 -1.23
C PHE A 64 11.30 -0.65 -0.53
N LYS A 65 12.10 0.35 -0.17
CA LYS A 65 13.30 0.15 0.66
C LYS A 65 12.90 -0.49 2.00
N ARG A 66 11.84 0.03 2.61
CA ARG A 66 11.32 -0.49 3.89
C ARG A 66 10.78 -1.90 3.75
N MET A 67 10.05 -2.20 2.68
CA MET A 67 9.54 -3.54 2.41
C MET A 67 10.65 -4.58 2.27
N LYS A 68 11.77 -4.23 1.63
CA LYS A 68 12.94 -5.12 1.54
C LYS A 68 13.51 -5.49 2.91
N GLN A 69 13.49 -4.56 3.86
CA GLN A 69 13.99 -4.82 5.22
C GLN A 69 13.06 -5.75 6.01
N LEU A 70 11.76 -5.70 5.73
CA LEU A 70 10.74 -6.47 6.44
C LEU A 70 10.45 -7.83 5.81
N LEU A 71 10.89 -8.07 4.58
CA LEU A 71 10.67 -9.35 3.90
C LEU A 71 11.81 -10.32 4.15
N ARG A 72 11.45 -11.57 4.42
CA ARG A 72 12.39 -12.70 4.36
C ARG A 72 12.78 -12.98 2.90
N PRO A 73 13.92 -13.65 2.66
CA PRO A 73 14.25 -14.17 1.35
C PRO A 73 13.09 -14.99 0.77
N GLY A 74 12.63 -14.66 -0.44
CA GLY A 74 11.46 -15.29 -1.07
C GLY A 74 10.11 -14.81 -0.55
N GLY A 75 10.09 -13.85 0.36
CA GLY A 75 8.88 -13.20 0.84
C GLY A 75 8.20 -12.34 -0.23
N LYS A 76 6.95 -11.97 0.00
CA LYS A 76 6.13 -11.22 -0.96
C LYS A 76 5.17 -10.26 -0.30
N ILE A 77 4.74 -9.26 -1.07
CA ILE A 77 3.70 -8.31 -0.67
C ILE A 77 2.44 -8.61 -1.49
N TRP A 78 1.30 -8.65 -0.84
CA TRP A 78 0.00 -8.58 -1.49
C TRP A 78 -0.57 -7.19 -1.22
N MET A 79 -0.84 -6.45 -2.29
CA MET A 79 -1.33 -5.08 -2.22
C MET A 79 -2.46 -4.90 -3.20
N ASP A 80 -3.53 -4.26 -2.76
CA ASP A 80 -4.55 -3.73 -3.65
C ASP A 80 -4.48 -2.22 -3.73
N SER A 81 -4.97 -1.69 -4.82
CA SER A 81 -5.20 -0.29 -5.06
C SER A 81 -6.28 -0.12 -6.13
N SER A 82 -6.60 1.12 -6.45
CA SER A 82 -7.53 1.47 -7.52
C SER A 82 -6.90 2.52 -8.42
N ASP A 83 -7.21 2.43 -9.70
CA ASP A 83 -6.91 3.48 -10.66
C ASP A 83 -8.05 4.50 -10.65
N LEU A 84 -7.76 5.74 -10.29
CA LEU A 84 -8.77 6.81 -10.23
C LEU A 84 -8.96 7.54 -11.56
N CYS A 85 -8.42 7.02 -12.67
CA CYS A 85 -8.56 7.65 -13.99
C CYS A 85 -10.03 7.88 -14.38
N TYR A 86 -10.95 7.04 -13.90
CA TYR A 86 -12.39 7.17 -14.19
C TYR A 86 -13.00 8.50 -13.69
N LEU A 87 -12.37 9.18 -12.73
CA LEU A 87 -12.82 10.50 -12.27
C LEU A 87 -12.60 11.60 -13.30
N PHE A 88 -11.80 11.32 -14.32
CA PHE A 88 -11.40 12.22 -15.40
C PHE A 88 -11.92 11.75 -16.75
N GLU A 89 -12.90 10.84 -16.77
CA GLU A 89 -13.54 10.35 -17.97
C GLU A 89 -14.56 11.39 -18.49
N GLU A 90 -14.41 11.75 -19.75
CA GLU A 90 -15.30 12.66 -20.47
C GLU A 90 -16.48 11.89 -21.10
N GLU A 91 -17.51 12.61 -21.55
CA GLU A 91 -18.72 12.01 -22.15
C GLU A 91 -18.43 11.16 -23.40
N ASP A 92 -17.31 11.41 -24.07
CA ASP A 92 -16.87 10.66 -25.26
C ASP A 92 -16.01 9.43 -24.93
N GLY A 93 -15.79 9.14 -23.62
CA GLY A 93 -14.96 8.04 -23.14
C GLY A 93 -13.45 8.31 -23.17
N SER A 94 -13.03 9.53 -23.47
CA SER A 94 -11.64 9.97 -23.31
C SER A 94 -11.34 10.36 -21.85
N PHE A 95 -10.06 10.41 -21.48
CA PHE A 95 -9.63 10.81 -20.14
C PHE A 95 -8.84 12.11 -20.23
N LEU A 96 -9.29 13.14 -19.51
CA LEU A 96 -8.61 14.44 -19.45
C LEU A 96 -7.84 14.55 -18.13
N VAL A 97 -6.57 14.16 -18.13
CA VAL A 97 -5.66 14.26 -16.98
C VAL A 97 -4.66 15.40 -17.23
N ASP A 98 -4.55 16.33 -16.27
CA ASP A 98 -3.52 17.37 -16.31
C ASP A 98 -2.15 16.78 -15.95
N LEU A 99 -1.29 16.64 -16.96
CA LEU A 99 0.08 16.11 -16.77
C LEU A 99 1.04 17.10 -16.10
N ALA A 100 0.64 18.35 -15.91
CA ALA A 100 1.43 19.36 -15.20
C ALA A 100 1.08 19.45 -13.70
N ALA A 101 -0.03 18.80 -13.29
CA ALA A 101 -0.44 18.70 -11.90
C ALA A 101 0.26 17.51 -11.20
N ASP A 102 0.02 17.40 -9.89
CA ASP A 102 0.39 16.21 -9.12
C ASP A 102 -0.29 14.95 -9.68
N TYR A 103 0.22 13.79 -9.33
CA TYR A 103 -0.37 12.53 -9.78
C TYR A 103 -1.83 12.42 -9.34
N TYR A 104 -2.73 12.11 -10.28
CA TYR A 104 -4.19 12.14 -10.07
C TYR A 104 -4.70 11.19 -8.99
N GLY A 105 -3.90 10.24 -8.56
CA GLY A 105 -4.21 9.31 -7.47
C GLY A 105 -3.71 9.77 -6.10
N GLU A 106 -3.09 10.94 -5.97
CA GLU A 106 -2.73 11.55 -4.69
C GLU A 106 -3.91 12.36 -4.15
N LEU A 107 -4.48 11.92 -3.04
CA LEU A 107 -5.62 12.55 -2.42
C LEU A 107 -5.31 13.04 -1.00
N ASP A 108 -5.84 14.20 -0.65
CA ASP A 108 -5.84 14.72 0.72
C ASP A 108 -7.16 14.34 1.40
N TYR A 109 -7.06 13.50 2.42
CA TYR A 109 -8.20 13.01 3.18
C TYR A 109 -8.32 13.70 4.52
N GLN A 110 -9.56 13.97 4.91
CA GLN A 110 -9.90 14.35 6.27
C GLN A 110 -11.11 13.55 6.76
N MET A 111 -10.89 12.73 7.76
CA MET A 111 -11.97 11.93 8.33
C MET A 111 -12.82 12.75 9.31
N GLN A 112 -14.13 12.62 9.19
CA GLN A 112 -15.05 13.23 10.14
C GLN A 112 -16.12 12.21 10.55
N TYR A 113 -16.35 12.12 11.85
CA TYR A 113 -17.46 11.38 12.39
C TYR A 113 -18.28 12.27 13.35
N ARG A 114 -19.53 12.56 12.98
CA ARG A 114 -20.39 13.51 13.68
C ARG A 114 -19.71 14.90 13.82
N LYS A 115 -19.38 15.30 15.06
CA LYS A 115 -18.70 16.57 15.37
C LYS A 115 -17.18 16.43 15.54
N VAL A 116 -16.68 15.20 15.53
CA VAL A 116 -15.24 14.92 15.65
C VAL A 116 -14.62 14.96 14.27
N LYS A 117 -13.65 15.82 14.07
CA LYS A 117 -12.90 16.01 12.83
C LYS A 117 -11.44 15.68 13.12
N GLY A 118 -10.88 14.75 12.34
CA GLY A 118 -9.47 14.39 12.41
C GLY A 118 -8.58 15.37 11.65
N ASP A 119 -7.28 15.14 11.74
CA ASP A 119 -6.30 15.85 10.92
C ASP A 119 -6.35 15.38 9.46
N SER A 120 -5.93 16.24 8.54
CA SER A 120 -5.75 15.90 7.13
C SER A 120 -4.53 14.99 6.95
N PHE A 121 -4.60 14.07 5.99
CA PHE A 121 -3.49 13.17 5.64
C PHE A 121 -3.54 12.80 4.17
N ASP A 122 -2.35 12.62 3.59
CA ASP A 122 -2.20 12.16 2.21
C ASP A 122 -2.54 10.68 2.10
N TRP A 123 -3.19 10.31 0.97
CA TRP A 123 -3.58 8.93 0.67
C TRP A 123 -3.37 8.63 -0.81
N LEU A 124 -2.56 7.64 -1.11
CA LEU A 124 -2.21 7.27 -2.48
C LEU A 124 -3.11 6.17 -3.02
N TYR A 125 -3.78 6.47 -4.13
CA TYR A 125 -4.32 5.49 -5.05
C TYR A 125 -3.37 5.41 -6.24
N VAL A 126 -2.80 4.26 -6.52
CA VAL A 126 -1.84 4.12 -7.61
C VAL A 126 -2.35 3.12 -8.63
N ASP A 127 -2.32 3.47 -9.93
CA ASP A 127 -2.61 2.54 -11.00
C ASP A 127 -1.53 1.44 -11.08
N PHE A 128 -1.88 0.29 -11.67
CA PHE A 128 -0.98 -0.85 -11.73
C PHE A 128 0.30 -0.59 -12.52
N GLN A 129 0.23 0.21 -13.59
CA GLN A 129 1.39 0.48 -14.44
C GLN A 129 2.40 1.37 -13.71
N THR A 130 1.91 2.42 -13.06
CA THR A 130 2.73 3.31 -12.23
C THR A 130 3.33 2.56 -11.05
N LEU A 131 2.55 1.74 -10.34
CA LEU A 131 3.07 0.89 -9.26
C LEU A 131 4.20 -0.03 -9.78
N SER A 132 4.00 -0.68 -10.93
CA SER A 132 4.98 -1.59 -11.52
C SER A 132 6.25 -0.88 -11.92
N LEU A 133 6.14 0.33 -12.45
CA LEU A 133 7.30 1.16 -12.83
C LEU A 133 8.15 1.48 -11.60
N TYR A 134 7.57 2.03 -10.54
CA TYR A 134 8.30 2.36 -9.32
C TYR A 134 8.86 1.13 -8.62
N ALA A 135 8.09 0.04 -8.58
CA ALA A 135 8.53 -1.24 -8.03
C ALA A 135 9.76 -1.77 -8.75
N SER A 136 9.76 -1.75 -10.09
CA SER A 136 10.89 -2.23 -10.89
C SER A 136 12.16 -1.41 -10.67
N GLN A 137 12.04 -0.10 -10.60
CA GLN A 137 13.15 0.82 -10.27
C GLN A 137 13.73 0.54 -8.88
N CYS A 138 12.87 0.08 -7.96
CA CYS A 138 13.27 -0.30 -6.60
C CYS A 138 13.67 -1.77 -6.47
N GLY A 139 13.77 -2.53 -7.57
CA GLY A 139 14.16 -3.94 -7.57
C GLY A 139 13.10 -4.88 -7.00
N PHE A 140 11.84 -4.62 -7.38
CA PHE A 140 10.72 -5.54 -7.22
C PHE A 140 10.14 -5.90 -8.58
N GLU A 141 9.67 -7.12 -8.69
CA GLU A 141 8.81 -7.57 -9.77
C GLU A 141 7.35 -7.51 -9.30
N THR A 142 6.45 -7.07 -10.18
CA THR A 142 5.02 -6.99 -9.91
C THR A 142 4.25 -7.95 -10.78
N LYS A 143 3.24 -8.59 -10.22
CA LYS A 143 2.31 -9.44 -10.95
C LYS A 143 0.89 -8.99 -10.64
N LEU A 144 0.14 -8.65 -11.69
CA LEU A 144 -1.30 -8.46 -11.57
C LEU A 144 -1.96 -9.82 -11.31
N ILE A 145 -2.63 -9.94 -10.19
CA ILE A 145 -3.28 -11.19 -9.77
C ILE A 145 -4.75 -11.19 -10.17
N GLN A 146 -5.40 -10.06 -9.94
CA GLN A 146 -6.81 -9.89 -10.26
C GLN A 146 -7.09 -8.43 -10.55
N GLN A 147 -7.93 -8.19 -11.52
CA GLN A 147 -8.54 -6.89 -11.77
C GLN A 147 -10.00 -6.97 -11.31
N GLY A 148 -10.44 -5.98 -10.57
CA GLY A 148 -11.82 -5.87 -10.11
C GLY A 148 -12.73 -5.19 -11.14
N ASN A 149 -13.97 -4.97 -10.76
CA ASN A 149 -14.99 -4.43 -11.68
C ASN A 149 -14.98 -2.90 -11.78
N HIS A 150 -14.30 -2.22 -10.85
CA HIS A 150 -14.30 -0.75 -10.73
C HIS A 150 -12.88 -0.20 -10.61
N TYR A 151 -12.04 -0.49 -11.60
CA TYR A 151 -10.65 0.01 -11.66
C TYR A 151 -9.76 -0.41 -10.47
N ASP A 152 -10.28 -1.22 -9.55
CA ASP A 152 -9.53 -1.83 -8.46
C ASP A 152 -8.74 -3.04 -8.96
N TYR A 153 -7.61 -3.32 -8.34
CA TYR A 153 -6.79 -4.47 -8.67
C TYR A 153 -6.07 -5.03 -7.43
N LEU A 154 -5.70 -6.31 -7.51
CA LEU A 154 -4.82 -6.97 -6.57
C LEU A 154 -3.50 -7.30 -7.27
N ALA A 155 -2.41 -6.85 -6.69
CA ALA A 155 -1.05 -7.14 -7.13
C ALA A 155 -0.29 -7.99 -6.10
N CYS A 156 0.64 -8.78 -6.61
CA CYS A 156 1.65 -9.44 -5.81
C CYS A 156 3.03 -8.94 -6.23
N LEU A 157 3.83 -8.50 -5.25
CA LEU A 157 5.15 -7.91 -5.49
C LEU A 157 6.22 -8.80 -4.84
N TYR A 158 7.30 -9.05 -5.57
CA TYR A 158 8.42 -9.88 -5.13
C TYR A 158 9.72 -9.08 -5.22
N PRO A 159 10.58 -9.08 -4.19
CA PRO A 159 11.93 -8.58 -4.36
C PRO A 159 12.64 -9.38 -5.45
N CYS A 160 13.24 -8.69 -6.44
CA CYS A 160 14.07 -9.35 -7.44
C CYS A 160 15.19 -10.09 -6.72
N CYS A 161 15.35 -11.38 -7.01
CA CYS A 161 16.55 -12.09 -6.61
C CYS A 161 17.73 -11.48 -7.38
N TYR A 162 18.61 -10.75 -6.70
CA TYR A 162 19.89 -10.43 -7.30
C TYR A 162 20.61 -11.77 -7.57
N VAL A 163 20.61 -12.21 -8.80
CA VAL A 163 21.57 -13.22 -9.23
C VAL A 163 22.92 -12.51 -9.13
N ASN A 164 23.65 -12.74 -8.04
CA ASN A 164 25.04 -12.37 -7.96
C ASN A 164 25.79 -13.15 -9.05
N ASN A 165 25.88 -12.59 -10.24
CA ASN A 165 26.87 -13.04 -11.22
C ASN A 165 28.24 -12.72 -10.61
N LYS A 166 28.84 -13.74 -9.97
CA LYS A 166 30.28 -13.76 -9.66
C LYS A 166 31.06 -14.03 -10.91
#